data_cf0d75d9b0d55b755d920172168cacaf
#
_entry.id   cf0d75d9b0d55b755d920172168cacaf
#
_cell.length_a   1.000
_cell.length_b   1.000
_cell.length_c   1.000
_cell.angle_alpha   90.00
_cell.angle_beta   90.00
_cell.angle_gamma   90.00
#
_symmetry.space_group_name_H-M   'P 1'
#
loop_
_entity.id
_entity.type
_entity.pdbx_description
1 polymer ?
#
loop_
_entity_poly.entity_id
_entity_poly.type
_entity_poly.pdbx_seq_one_letter_code
_entity_poly.pdbx_strand_id
1 'polypeptide(L)'
;TVVSRAGAKGLMQIMPDTGFWIAEKLGEEDFTEDELFEPKVNIRFGCWYLKYLLDSFSGNRKTAVAAYNAGPGNVRKWLNDENYSKGGELDRIPFKETAQYVERVQRAYDKYTKLYANELG
;
A
#
# COMPACT_ATOMS: atom_id res chain seq x y z
N THR A 1 5.50 -14.23 12.92
CA THR A 1 6.12 -13.22 12.03
C THR A 1 5.92 -13.58 10.58
N VAL A 2 5.45 -12.64 9.80
CA VAL A 2 5.13 -12.85 8.38
C VAL A 2 6.14 -12.13 7.51
N VAL A 3 6.82 -12.89 6.65
CA VAL A 3 7.79 -12.34 5.69
C VAL A 3 7.43 -12.86 4.29
N SER A 4 7.27 -11.94 3.32
CA SER A 4 7.02 -12.32 1.94
C SER A 4 8.29 -12.79 1.24
N ARG A 5 8.15 -13.36 0.02
CA ARG A 5 9.30 -13.75 -0.80
C ARG A 5 10.23 -12.58 -1.11
N ALA A 6 9.68 -11.38 -1.23
CA ALA A 6 10.46 -10.17 -1.50
C ALA A 6 11.06 -9.55 -0.23
N GLY A 7 10.77 -10.13 0.95
CA GLY A 7 11.29 -9.63 2.22
C GLY A 7 10.39 -8.64 2.95
N ALA A 8 9.15 -8.44 2.49
CA ALA A 8 8.19 -7.59 3.19
C ALA A 8 7.79 -8.24 4.52
N LYS A 9 7.68 -7.44 5.57
CA LYS A 9 7.56 -7.92 6.95
C LYS A 9 6.26 -7.51 7.62
N GLY A 10 5.75 -8.41 8.48
CA GLY A 10 4.64 -8.14 9.38
C GLY A 10 3.27 -8.15 8.72
N LEU A 11 2.25 -7.74 9.48
CA LEU A 11 0.85 -7.78 9.06
C LEU A 11 0.56 -6.90 7.85
N MET A 12 1.20 -5.73 7.77
CA MET A 12 1.01 -4.79 6.66
C MET A 12 2.02 -5.01 5.52
N GLN A 13 2.87 -6.03 5.63
CA GLN A 13 3.85 -6.41 4.61
C GLN A 13 4.70 -5.22 4.14
N ILE A 14 5.45 -4.64 5.09
CA ILE A 14 6.31 -3.50 4.83
C ILE A 14 7.72 -3.97 4.47
N MET A 15 8.24 -3.51 3.33
CA MET A 15 9.62 -3.77 2.95
C MET A 15 10.57 -2.99 3.88
N PRO A 16 11.75 -3.56 4.20
CA PRO A 16 12.70 -2.90 5.10
C PRO A 16 13.07 -1.49 4.67
N ASP A 17 13.36 -1.28 3.39
CA ASP A 17 13.72 0.04 2.87
C ASP A 17 12.59 1.04 3.06
N THR A 18 11.35 0.60 2.83
CA THR A 18 10.18 1.43 3.07
C THR A 18 10.05 1.75 4.55
N GLY A 19 10.28 0.77 5.43
CA GLY A 19 10.26 0.96 6.87
C GLY A 19 11.25 2.02 7.32
N PHE A 20 12.48 1.96 6.84
CA PHE A 20 13.50 2.97 7.16
C PHE A 20 13.11 4.35 6.64
N TRP A 21 12.55 4.42 5.44
CA TRP A 21 12.09 5.68 4.88
C TRP A 21 10.96 6.30 5.72
N ILE A 22 9.99 5.47 6.14
CA ILE A 22 8.90 5.93 7.01
C ILE A 22 9.44 6.43 8.34
N ALA A 23 10.37 5.68 8.94
CA ALA A 23 10.99 6.07 10.20
C ALA A 23 11.68 7.42 10.09
N GLU A 24 12.40 7.65 9.00
CA GLU A 24 13.02 8.94 8.73
C GLU A 24 11.99 10.06 8.66
N LYS A 25 10.88 9.83 7.96
CA LYS A 25 9.80 10.82 7.86
C LYS A 25 9.14 11.10 9.21
N LEU A 26 9.08 10.11 10.08
CA LEU A 26 8.52 10.25 11.42
C LEU A 26 9.52 10.76 12.46
N GLY A 27 10.78 10.94 12.07
CA GLY A 27 11.83 11.40 12.98
C GLY A 27 12.31 10.36 13.97
N GLU A 28 12.12 9.08 13.66
CA GLU A 28 12.55 7.96 14.51
C GLU A 28 13.94 7.49 14.10
N GLU A 29 14.97 8.04 14.76
CA GLU A 29 16.37 7.79 14.39
C GLU A 29 16.88 6.41 14.81
N ASP A 30 16.32 5.83 15.86
CA ASP A 30 16.77 4.56 16.41
C ASP A 30 16.02 3.34 15.85
N PHE A 31 15.25 3.52 14.79
CA PHE A 31 14.46 2.46 14.20
C PHE A 31 15.35 1.32 13.68
N THR A 32 14.95 0.07 13.97
CA THR A 32 15.59 -1.12 13.44
C THR A 32 14.60 -1.95 12.63
N GLU A 33 15.13 -2.74 11.69
CA GLU A 33 14.31 -3.60 10.83
C GLU A 33 13.42 -4.56 11.63
N ASP A 34 13.95 -5.10 12.73
CA ASP A 34 13.22 -6.05 13.56
C ASP A 34 11.93 -5.46 14.16
N GLU A 35 11.88 -4.14 14.36
CA GLU A 35 10.67 -3.48 14.86
C GLU A 35 9.47 -3.64 13.93
N LEU A 36 9.71 -3.93 12.64
CA LEU A 36 8.62 -4.18 11.69
C LEU A 36 7.83 -5.44 12.00
N PHE A 37 8.36 -6.33 12.84
CA PHE A 37 7.63 -7.51 13.30
C PHE A 37 6.72 -7.20 14.50
N GLU A 38 6.88 -6.07 15.15
CA GLU A 38 6.00 -5.65 16.24
C GLU A 38 4.67 -5.15 15.65
N PRO A 39 3.53 -5.77 16.03
CA PRO A 39 2.24 -5.41 15.44
C PRO A 39 1.91 -3.92 15.51
N LYS A 40 2.16 -3.29 16.65
CA LYS A 40 1.85 -1.86 16.81
C LYS A 40 2.66 -0.98 15.86
N VAL A 41 3.96 -1.26 15.74
CA VAL A 41 4.85 -0.51 14.83
C VAL A 41 4.46 -0.76 13.40
N ASN A 42 4.26 -2.01 13.05
CA ASN A 42 3.91 -2.41 11.68
C ASN A 42 2.61 -1.74 11.22
N ILE A 43 1.57 -1.81 12.03
CA ILE A 43 0.26 -1.21 11.72
C ILE A 43 0.38 0.30 11.62
N ARG A 44 1.09 0.95 12.54
CA ARG A 44 1.28 2.40 12.54
C ARG A 44 2.01 2.85 11.27
N PHE A 45 3.08 2.16 10.91
CA PHE A 45 3.85 2.49 9.72
C PHE A 45 3.05 2.22 8.44
N GLY A 46 2.36 1.10 8.37
CA GLY A 46 1.54 0.74 7.23
C GLY A 46 0.40 1.72 6.99
N CYS A 47 -0.31 2.10 8.05
CA CYS A 47 -1.40 3.07 7.94
C CYS A 47 -0.88 4.46 7.55
N TRP A 48 0.25 4.89 8.13
CA TRP A 48 0.86 6.16 7.77
C TRP A 48 1.24 6.18 6.29
N TYR A 49 1.85 5.09 5.83
CA TYR A 49 2.30 4.97 4.45
C TYR A 49 1.12 4.97 3.46
N LEU A 50 0.08 4.21 3.79
CA LEU A 50 -1.12 4.18 2.95
C LEU A 50 -1.76 5.57 2.83
N LYS A 51 -1.85 6.30 3.94
CA LYS A 51 -2.36 7.68 3.93
C LYS A 51 -1.47 8.59 3.08
N TYR A 52 -0.16 8.46 3.24
CA TYR A 52 0.80 9.21 2.43
C TYR A 52 0.57 8.97 0.94
N LEU A 53 0.38 7.70 0.55
CA LEU A 53 0.15 7.34 -0.85
C LEU A 53 -1.21 7.84 -1.36
N LEU A 54 -2.25 7.76 -0.53
CA LEU A 54 -3.56 8.33 -0.89
C LEU A 54 -3.44 9.82 -1.17
N ASP A 55 -2.74 10.55 -0.32
CA ASP A 55 -2.52 11.98 -0.51
C ASP A 55 -1.68 12.25 -1.77
N SER A 56 -0.68 11.41 -2.01
CA SER A 56 0.22 11.54 -3.16
C SER A 56 -0.48 11.31 -4.50
N PHE A 57 -1.51 10.47 -4.52
CA PHE A 57 -2.26 10.13 -5.73
C PHE A 57 -3.68 10.68 -5.71
N SER A 58 -3.85 11.86 -5.09
CA SER A 58 -5.08 12.65 -5.11
C SER A 58 -6.32 11.89 -4.61
N GLY A 59 -6.13 11.02 -3.64
CA GLY A 59 -7.21 10.25 -3.03
C GLY A 59 -7.67 9.05 -3.86
N ASN A 60 -6.99 8.73 -4.96
CA ASN A 60 -7.34 7.57 -5.78
C ASN A 60 -6.88 6.28 -5.06
N ARG A 61 -7.86 5.55 -4.51
CA ARG A 61 -7.60 4.37 -3.70
C ARG A 61 -6.90 3.26 -4.49
N LYS A 62 -7.37 2.97 -5.69
CA LYS A 62 -6.78 1.93 -6.55
C LYS A 62 -5.31 2.20 -6.80
N THR A 63 -4.98 3.43 -7.16
CA THR A 63 -3.62 3.85 -7.44
C THR A 63 -2.74 3.78 -6.20
N ALA A 64 -3.25 4.25 -5.05
CA ALA A 64 -2.52 4.21 -3.79
C ALA A 64 -2.24 2.77 -3.34
N VAL A 65 -3.22 1.88 -3.48
CA VAL A 65 -3.07 0.45 -3.13
C VAL A 65 -2.05 -0.22 -4.05
N ALA A 66 -2.10 0.08 -5.34
CA ALA A 66 -1.10 -0.42 -6.29
C ALA A 66 0.31 0.06 -5.90
N ALA A 67 0.43 1.33 -5.53
CA ALA A 67 1.71 1.91 -5.11
C ALA A 67 2.21 1.30 -3.79
N TYR A 68 1.31 0.98 -2.87
CA TYR A 68 1.66 0.31 -1.63
C TYR A 68 2.34 -1.05 -1.90
N ASN A 69 1.83 -1.80 -2.86
CA ASN A 69 2.34 -3.12 -3.22
C ASN A 69 3.56 -3.06 -4.14
N ALA A 70 3.50 -2.25 -5.19
CA ALA A 70 4.53 -2.25 -6.25
C ALA A 70 5.54 -1.11 -6.14
N GLY A 71 5.30 -0.16 -5.25
CA GLY A 71 6.11 1.05 -5.10
C GLY A 71 5.59 2.21 -5.94
N PRO A 72 5.66 3.43 -5.40
CA PRO A 72 5.14 4.61 -6.10
C PRO A 72 5.89 4.94 -7.40
N GLY A 73 7.17 4.61 -7.47
CA GLY A 73 7.96 4.81 -8.70
C GLY A 73 7.42 4.02 -9.87
N ASN A 74 7.11 2.75 -9.66
CA ASN A 74 6.51 1.91 -10.70
C ASN A 74 5.15 2.44 -11.12
N VAL A 75 4.33 2.81 -10.15
CA VAL A 75 2.98 3.32 -10.44
C VAL A 75 3.05 4.62 -11.23
N ARG A 76 3.98 5.52 -10.90
CA ARG A 76 4.16 6.75 -11.69
C ARG A 76 4.56 6.47 -13.14
N LYS A 77 5.42 5.46 -13.35
CA LYS A 77 5.77 5.02 -14.72
C LYS A 77 4.54 4.53 -15.47
N TRP A 78 3.71 3.73 -14.81
CA TRP A 78 2.48 3.21 -15.44
C TRP A 78 1.49 4.32 -15.75
N LEU A 79 1.37 5.31 -14.86
CA LEU A 79 0.48 6.44 -15.10
C LEU A 79 0.91 7.30 -16.30
N ASN A 80 2.21 7.32 -16.60
CA ASN A 80 2.76 8.07 -17.72
C ASN A 80 2.80 7.26 -19.02
N ASP A 81 2.33 6.01 -18.99
CA ASP A 81 2.34 5.12 -20.16
C ASP A 81 0.90 4.87 -20.61
N GLU A 82 0.60 5.22 -21.86
CA GLU A 82 -0.75 5.06 -22.42
C GLU A 82 -1.23 3.62 -22.47
N ASN A 83 -0.31 2.65 -22.43
CA ASN A 83 -0.66 1.24 -22.40
C ASN A 83 -1.26 0.84 -21.06
N TYR A 84 -0.99 1.59 -20.00
CA TYR A 84 -1.38 1.24 -18.63
C TYR A 84 -2.26 2.28 -17.96
N SER A 85 -2.41 3.47 -18.55
CA SER A 85 -3.22 4.54 -17.98
C SER A 85 -4.23 5.07 -19.00
N LYS A 86 -5.34 5.59 -18.47
CA LYS A 86 -6.39 6.17 -19.27
C LYS A 86 -7.04 7.29 -18.47
N GLY A 87 -7.03 8.50 -19.05
CA GLY A 87 -7.63 9.66 -18.38
C GLY A 87 -6.97 10.00 -17.04
N GLY A 88 -5.67 9.75 -16.89
CA GLY A 88 -4.94 10.04 -15.66
C GLY A 88 -5.07 8.98 -14.58
N GLU A 89 -5.77 7.89 -14.85
CA GLU A 89 -5.97 6.80 -13.90
C GLU A 89 -5.36 5.49 -14.41
N LEU A 90 -5.02 4.59 -13.47
CA LEU A 90 -4.55 3.26 -13.84
C LEU A 90 -5.68 2.47 -14.49
N ASP A 91 -5.43 2.05 -15.73
CA ASP A 91 -6.34 1.20 -16.49
C ASP A 91 -5.90 -0.26 -16.45
N ARG A 92 -4.59 -0.48 -16.50
CA ARG A 92 -3.99 -1.80 -16.57
C ARG A 92 -2.73 -1.83 -15.71
N ILE A 93 -2.62 -2.87 -14.88
CA ILE A 93 -1.46 -3.06 -14.00
C ILE A 93 -0.60 -4.19 -14.58
N PRO A 94 0.64 -3.89 -15.02
CA PRO A 94 1.46 -4.90 -15.69
C PRO A 94 2.00 -6.00 -14.77
N PHE A 95 2.09 -5.74 -13.46
CA PHE A 95 2.52 -6.74 -12.49
C PHE A 95 1.31 -7.56 -12.04
N LYS A 96 1.32 -8.84 -12.37
CA LYS A 96 0.21 -9.75 -12.01
C LYS A 96 -0.04 -9.76 -10.50
N GLU A 97 1.01 -9.83 -9.70
CA GLU A 97 0.90 -9.81 -8.23
C GLU A 97 0.19 -8.55 -7.74
N THR A 98 0.59 -7.40 -8.27
CA THR A 98 0.00 -6.12 -7.89
C THR A 98 -1.46 -6.04 -8.32
N ALA A 99 -1.77 -6.48 -9.53
CA ALA A 99 -3.14 -6.50 -10.03
C ALA A 99 -4.05 -7.36 -9.13
N GLN A 100 -3.57 -8.53 -8.73
CA GLN A 100 -4.29 -9.41 -7.82
C GLN A 100 -4.44 -8.81 -6.43
N TYR A 101 -3.40 -8.14 -5.95
CA TYR A 101 -3.42 -7.46 -4.65
C TYR A 101 -4.47 -6.35 -4.63
N VAL A 102 -4.48 -5.51 -5.65
CA VAL A 102 -5.47 -4.42 -5.77
C VAL A 102 -6.89 -5.00 -5.80
N GLU A 103 -7.10 -6.07 -6.54
CA GLU A 103 -8.41 -6.71 -6.63
C GLU A 103 -8.86 -7.28 -5.28
N ARG A 104 -7.95 -7.93 -4.55
CA ARG A 104 -8.27 -8.46 -3.22
C ARG A 104 -8.63 -7.35 -2.23
N VAL A 105 -7.86 -6.27 -2.24
CA VAL A 105 -8.14 -5.13 -1.35
C VAL A 105 -9.47 -4.49 -1.70
N GLN A 106 -9.78 -4.34 -2.97
CA GLN A 106 -11.06 -3.76 -3.40
C GLN A 106 -12.23 -4.63 -2.96
N ARG A 107 -12.12 -5.95 -3.11
CA ARG A 107 -13.18 -6.87 -2.65
C ARG A 107 -13.36 -6.83 -1.14
N ALA A 108 -12.25 -6.78 -0.39
CA ALA A 108 -12.30 -6.66 1.06
C ALA A 108 -12.96 -5.34 1.50
N TYR A 109 -12.62 -4.26 0.83
CA TYR A 109 -13.20 -2.95 1.08
C TYR A 109 -14.71 -2.95 0.82
N ASP A 110 -15.12 -3.49 -0.31
CA ASP A 110 -16.54 -3.54 -0.68
C ASP A 110 -17.33 -4.38 0.33
N LYS A 111 -16.79 -5.51 0.74
CA LYS A 111 -17.42 -6.37 1.74
C LYS A 111 -17.52 -5.66 3.09
N TYR A 112 -16.45 -5.02 3.52
CA TYR A 112 -16.42 -4.31 4.80
C TYR A 112 -17.44 -3.17 4.81
N THR A 113 -17.47 -2.34 3.77
CA THR A 113 -18.39 -1.20 3.71
C THR A 113 -19.84 -1.67 3.66
N LYS A 114 -20.10 -2.78 2.99
CA LYS A 114 -21.45 -3.36 2.92
C LYS A 114 -21.91 -3.85 4.30
N LEU A 115 -21.06 -4.57 5.02
CA LEU A 115 -21.35 -5.02 6.37
C LEU A 115 -21.56 -3.86 7.33
N TYR A 116 -20.70 -2.86 7.25
CA TYR A 116 -20.78 -1.68 8.11
C TYR A 116 -22.05 -0.89 7.84
N ALA A 117 -22.42 -0.73 6.57
CA ALA A 117 -23.67 -0.05 6.20
C ALA A 117 -24.90 -0.78 6.75
N ASN A 118 -24.88 -2.13 6.73
CA ASN A 118 -25.98 -2.92 7.28
C ASN A 118 -26.11 -2.74 8.79
N GLU A 119 -25.01 -2.58 9.52
CA GLU A 119 -25.05 -2.35 10.96
C GLU A 119 -25.56 -0.95 11.31
N LEU A 120 -25.21 0.03 10.48
CA LEU A 120 -25.58 1.42 10.72
C LEU A 120 -26.94 1.81 10.18
N GLY A 121 -27.39 1.04 9.21
CA GLY A 121 -28.64 1.31 8.52
C GLY A 121 -29.82 0.59 9.12
#